data_c8ac1f2fb360972ab3bbbc53e6535011
#
_entry.id   c8ac1f2fb360972ab3bbbc53e6535011
#
_cell.length_a   1.000
_cell.length_b   1.000
_cell.length_c   1.000
_cell.angle_alpha   90.00
_cell.angle_beta   90.00
_cell.angle_gamma   90.00
#
_symmetry.space_group_name_H-M   'P 1'
#
loop_
_entity.id
_entity.type
_entity.pdbx_description
1 polymer ?
#
loop_
_entity_poly.entity_id
_entity_poly.type
_entity_poly.pdbx_seq_one_letter_code
_entity_poly.pdbx_strand_id
1 'polypeptide(L)'
;STIKDEAVDHVGAVNSKVELDVPEVKEPLKPSTTRKIIDSKLQEYGVSWDEFNRLRNTHVTKMTQSEYDMMIDIRDAIPYPDDSTVMQKIMPIEHEVWMFDGKKATAGGFVAKRSDVKNITTIQEAVEGLRLDYEGSPFVETMIDANGNRVAARDQNGNLKLKTDAYLRLEYTTDETGYITIPYGDMDGNFIDADGNIIMNSNTGKPDKVIDPASGNGFIKSDSDEFLVPEYRHSDRSRLKEGSKLYLNVGGEEVLVGRVNKDGIMEYVEG
;
A
#
# COMPACT_ATOMS: atom_id res chain seq x y z
N SER A 1 -29.13 -0.15 -4.95
CA SER A 1 -28.19 -0.38 -3.85
C SER A 1 -26.77 -0.31 -4.34
N THR A 2 -25.86 0.11 -3.48
CA THR A 2 -24.43 0.08 -3.74
C THR A 2 -23.80 -1.15 -3.12
N ILE A 3 -22.62 -1.59 -3.61
CA ILE A 3 -21.88 -2.69 -2.98
C ILE A 3 -21.64 -2.43 -1.50
N LYS A 4 -21.47 -1.15 -1.10
CA LYS A 4 -21.32 -0.75 0.29
C LYS A 4 -22.57 -1.09 1.10
N ASP A 5 -23.77 -0.78 0.60
CA ASP A 5 -25.01 -1.02 1.31
C ASP A 5 -25.25 -2.52 1.49
N GLU A 6 -25.07 -3.30 0.42
CA GLU A 6 -25.21 -4.75 0.45
C GLU A 6 -24.18 -5.41 1.38
N ALA A 7 -22.94 -4.94 1.39
CA ALA A 7 -21.90 -5.48 2.24
C ALA A 7 -22.06 -5.08 3.71
N VAL A 8 -22.54 -3.86 4.01
CA VAL A 8 -22.86 -3.46 5.38
C VAL A 8 -23.94 -4.36 5.96
N ASP A 9 -24.99 -4.66 5.19
CA ASP A 9 -26.03 -5.59 5.60
C ASP A 9 -25.47 -7.00 5.81
N HIS A 10 -24.55 -7.44 4.94
CA HIS A 10 -23.91 -8.74 5.04
C HIS A 10 -23.00 -8.85 6.27
N VAL A 11 -22.14 -7.83 6.53
CA VAL A 11 -21.31 -7.76 7.73
C VAL A 11 -22.16 -7.75 9.00
N GLY A 12 -23.22 -6.99 9.03
CA GLY A 12 -24.18 -6.99 10.14
C GLY A 12 -24.82 -8.36 10.38
N ALA A 13 -25.20 -9.08 9.30
CA ALA A 13 -25.76 -10.41 9.40
C ALA A 13 -24.74 -11.48 9.84
N VAL A 14 -23.48 -11.36 9.43
CA VAL A 14 -22.40 -12.26 9.87
C VAL A 14 -22.10 -12.05 11.34
N ASN A 15 -21.98 -10.81 11.79
CA ASN A 15 -21.69 -10.49 13.18
C ASN A 15 -22.81 -10.90 14.14
N SER A 16 -24.05 -10.94 13.67
CA SER A 16 -25.16 -11.41 14.49
C SER A 16 -25.18 -12.95 14.69
N LYS A 17 -24.42 -13.70 13.89
CA LYS A 17 -24.35 -15.17 13.93
C LYS A 17 -23.09 -15.70 14.62
N VAL A 18 -22.08 -14.84 14.87
CA VAL A 18 -20.84 -15.22 15.54
C VAL A 18 -21.08 -15.12 17.05
N GLU A 19 -21.12 -16.27 17.76
CA GLU A 19 -20.84 -16.25 19.19
C GLU A 19 -19.49 -15.58 19.38
N LEU A 20 -19.45 -14.56 20.24
CA LEU A 20 -18.22 -13.85 20.59
C LEU A 20 -17.21 -14.86 21.11
N ASP A 21 -16.33 -15.34 20.23
CA ASP A 21 -15.13 -15.99 20.68
C ASP A 21 -14.34 -15.02 21.56
N VAL A 22 -13.94 -15.52 22.72
CA VAL A 22 -13.09 -14.81 23.66
C VAL A 22 -11.90 -14.25 22.87
N PRO A 23 -11.56 -12.94 23.00
CA PRO A 23 -10.45 -12.37 22.26
C PRO A 23 -9.22 -13.24 22.48
N GLU A 24 -8.76 -13.86 21.38
CA GLU A 24 -7.50 -14.58 21.37
C GLU A 24 -6.43 -13.64 21.90
N VAL A 25 -5.73 -14.06 22.95
CA VAL A 25 -4.58 -13.30 23.45
C VAL A 25 -3.63 -13.18 22.27
N LYS A 26 -3.53 -11.98 21.71
CA LYS A 26 -2.63 -11.72 20.58
C LYS A 26 -1.23 -12.08 21.03
N GLU A 27 -0.70 -13.22 20.54
CA GLU A 27 0.72 -13.52 20.72
C GLU A 27 1.54 -12.33 20.21
N PRO A 28 2.66 -11.99 20.88
CA PRO A 28 3.55 -10.95 20.40
C PRO A 28 3.88 -11.25 18.94
N LEU A 29 3.64 -10.28 18.04
CA LEU A 29 3.91 -10.43 16.62
C LEU A 29 5.38 -10.84 16.45
N LYS A 30 5.61 -12.02 15.89
CA LYS A 30 6.97 -12.43 15.48
C LYS A 30 7.47 -11.43 14.43
N PRO A 31 8.75 -11.02 14.48
CA PRO A 31 9.29 -10.13 13.48
C PRO A 31 9.04 -10.69 12.08
N SER A 32 8.53 -9.86 11.17
CA SER A 32 8.31 -10.26 9.77
C SER A 32 9.64 -10.63 9.10
N THR A 33 9.57 -11.38 8.01
CA THR A 33 10.75 -11.68 7.18
C THR A 33 11.43 -10.38 6.71
N THR A 34 10.66 -9.40 6.29
CA THR A 34 11.16 -8.07 5.91
C THR A 34 11.94 -7.41 7.03
N ARG A 35 11.40 -7.40 8.26
CA ARG A 35 12.08 -6.80 9.41
C ARG A 35 13.39 -7.51 9.73
N LYS A 36 13.44 -8.82 9.63
CA LYS A 36 14.69 -9.60 9.86
C LYS A 36 15.76 -9.30 8.82
N ILE A 37 15.38 -9.15 7.56
CA ILE A 37 16.31 -8.82 6.48
C ILE A 37 16.89 -7.42 6.72
N ILE A 38 16.04 -6.44 7.04
CA ILE A 38 16.48 -5.08 7.34
C ILE A 38 17.39 -5.08 8.55
N ASP A 39 17.03 -5.79 9.64
CA ASP A 39 17.86 -5.88 10.84
C ASP A 39 19.27 -6.39 10.53
N SER A 40 19.39 -7.45 9.72
CA SER A 40 20.69 -7.96 9.28
C SER A 40 21.49 -6.93 8.49
N LYS A 41 20.86 -6.18 7.62
CA LYS A 41 21.51 -5.10 6.86
C LYS A 41 21.96 -3.95 7.77
N LEU A 42 21.14 -3.55 8.73
CA LEU A 42 21.51 -2.52 9.70
C LEU A 42 22.73 -2.94 10.54
N GLN A 43 22.82 -4.21 10.91
CA GLN A 43 24.00 -4.74 11.61
C GLN A 43 25.24 -4.66 10.73
N GLU A 44 25.16 -5.00 9.44
CA GLU A 44 26.28 -4.87 8.49
C GLU A 44 26.79 -3.42 8.41
N TYR A 45 25.87 -2.45 8.37
CA TYR A 45 26.22 -1.03 8.27
C TYR A 45 26.56 -0.39 9.62
N GLY A 46 26.31 -1.07 10.74
CA GLY A 46 26.45 -0.48 12.07
C GLY A 46 25.48 0.69 12.32
N VAL A 47 24.29 0.63 11.75
CA VAL A 47 23.26 1.66 11.82
C VAL A 47 22.11 1.20 12.72
N SER A 48 21.59 2.12 13.54
CA SER A 48 20.46 1.85 14.43
C SER A 48 19.13 1.85 13.67
N TRP A 49 18.10 1.23 14.28
CA TRP A 49 16.73 1.34 13.79
C TRP A 49 16.21 2.78 13.78
N ASP A 50 16.56 3.59 14.76
CA ASP A 50 16.17 5.00 14.81
C ASP A 50 16.72 5.77 13.59
N GLU A 51 17.97 5.54 13.24
CA GLU A 51 18.59 6.15 12.07
C GLU A 51 17.96 5.63 10.76
N PHE A 52 17.70 4.32 10.67
CA PHE A 52 16.99 3.75 9.53
C PHE A 52 15.58 4.36 9.38
N ASN A 53 14.82 4.50 10.48
CA ASN A 53 13.49 5.08 10.45
C ASN A 53 13.52 6.56 10.06
N ARG A 54 14.56 7.30 10.48
CA ARG A 54 14.79 8.67 10.00
C ARG A 54 14.97 8.70 8.48
N LEU A 55 15.82 7.83 7.95
CA LEU A 55 16.11 7.76 6.50
C LEU A 55 14.91 7.25 5.70
N ARG A 56 14.19 6.26 6.22
CA ARG A 56 12.94 5.78 5.60
C ARG A 56 11.92 6.91 5.39
N ASN A 57 11.88 7.85 6.32
CA ASN A 57 11.00 9.02 6.26
C ASN A 57 11.64 10.23 5.54
N THR A 58 12.82 10.08 4.96
CA THR A 58 13.53 11.16 4.29
C THR A 58 13.34 11.05 2.77
N HIS A 59 12.95 12.17 2.15
CA HIS A 59 12.87 12.25 0.70
C HIS A 59 14.28 12.14 0.10
N VAL A 60 14.40 11.44 -1.03
CA VAL A 60 15.71 11.19 -1.68
C VAL A 60 16.51 12.46 -1.98
N THR A 61 15.84 13.58 -2.26
CA THR A 61 16.49 14.87 -2.51
C THR A 61 17.19 15.45 -1.29
N LYS A 62 16.91 14.95 -0.09
CA LYS A 62 17.47 15.40 1.20
C LYS A 62 18.51 14.45 1.78
N MET A 63 18.85 13.40 1.04
CA MET A 63 19.87 12.43 1.45
C MET A 63 21.24 12.81 0.96
N THR A 64 22.27 12.42 1.73
CA THR A 64 23.63 12.35 1.22
C THR A 64 23.77 11.16 0.26
N GLN A 65 24.83 11.15 -0.56
CA GLN A 65 25.08 10.03 -1.49
C GLN A 65 25.22 8.70 -0.74
N SER A 66 25.94 8.67 0.38
CA SER A 66 26.11 7.43 1.16
C SER A 66 24.82 6.99 1.84
N GLU A 67 23.97 7.89 2.31
CA GLU A 67 22.64 7.55 2.83
C GLU A 67 21.75 6.96 1.75
N TYR A 68 21.75 7.58 0.57
CA TYR A 68 21.00 7.10 -0.60
C TYR A 68 21.46 5.68 -1.00
N ASP A 69 22.76 5.48 -1.18
CA ASP A 69 23.32 4.19 -1.58
C ASP A 69 23.02 3.08 -0.55
N MET A 70 23.09 3.39 0.74
CA MET A 70 22.74 2.45 1.82
C MET A 70 21.26 2.09 1.77
N MET A 71 20.37 3.04 1.60
CA MET A 71 18.92 2.79 1.54
C MET A 71 18.55 1.93 0.33
N ILE A 72 19.16 2.15 -0.82
CA ILE A 72 18.97 1.32 -2.01
C ILE A 72 19.46 -0.12 -1.74
N ASP A 73 20.62 -0.30 -1.12
CA ASP A 73 21.16 -1.62 -0.80
C ASP A 73 20.27 -2.37 0.20
N ILE A 74 19.78 -1.69 1.24
CA ILE A 74 18.82 -2.28 2.19
C ILE A 74 17.54 -2.69 1.48
N ARG A 75 16.99 -1.82 0.63
CA ARG A 75 15.74 -2.10 -0.09
C ARG A 75 15.89 -3.27 -1.07
N ASP A 76 16.99 -3.32 -1.80
CA ASP A 76 17.29 -4.39 -2.76
C ASP A 76 17.54 -5.75 -2.09
N ALA A 77 17.85 -5.79 -0.79
CA ALA A 77 17.98 -7.03 -0.04
C ALA A 77 16.63 -7.72 0.21
N ILE A 78 15.52 -7.01 0.10
CA ILE A 78 14.18 -7.57 0.25
C ILE A 78 13.81 -8.31 -1.03
N PRO A 79 13.39 -9.60 -0.94
CA PRO A 79 13.08 -10.39 -2.12
C PRO A 79 12.02 -9.74 -3.02
N TYR A 80 12.31 -9.73 -4.32
CA TYR A 80 11.38 -9.26 -5.33
C TYR A 80 10.18 -10.21 -5.46
N PRO A 81 8.95 -9.69 -5.73
CA PRO A 81 7.78 -10.54 -5.90
C PRO A 81 7.94 -11.53 -7.05
N ASP A 82 7.48 -12.75 -6.84
CA ASP A 82 7.32 -13.78 -7.87
C ASP A 82 5.83 -14.02 -8.16
N ASP A 83 5.52 -15.00 -9.01
CA ASP A 83 4.15 -15.31 -9.42
C ASP A 83 3.29 -15.95 -8.32
N SER A 84 3.87 -16.31 -7.19
CA SER A 84 3.18 -16.81 -6.00
C SER A 84 3.04 -15.77 -4.90
N THR A 85 3.70 -14.61 -5.03
CA THR A 85 3.65 -13.55 -4.03
C THR A 85 2.28 -12.88 -4.03
N VAL A 86 1.62 -12.88 -2.88
CA VAL A 86 0.36 -12.17 -2.72
C VAL A 86 0.63 -10.68 -2.53
N MET A 87 0.13 -9.89 -3.46
CA MET A 87 0.19 -8.44 -3.44
C MET A 87 -1.12 -7.86 -2.93
N GLN A 88 -1.08 -6.62 -2.49
CA GLN A 88 -2.25 -5.90 -2.01
C GLN A 88 -2.32 -4.48 -2.59
N LYS A 89 -3.53 -4.07 -2.95
CA LYS A 89 -3.86 -2.70 -3.30
C LYS A 89 -5.09 -2.24 -2.55
N ILE A 90 -5.03 -1.03 -1.99
CA ILE A 90 -6.19 -0.34 -1.44
C ILE A 90 -6.77 0.60 -2.51
N MET A 91 -8.08 0.58 -2.65
CA MET A 91 -8.81 1.38 -3.63
C MET A 91 -10.05 2.00 -3.00
N PRO A 92 -10.49 3.17 -3.50
CA PRO A 92 -11.79 3.70 -3.10
C PRO A 92 -12.92 2.79 -3.57
N ILE A 93 -14.04 2.80 -2.87
CA ILE A 93 -15.20 1.94 -3.18
C ILE A 93 -15.77 2.22 -4.57
N GLU A 94 -15.59 3.42 -5.09
CA GLU A 94 -16.02 3.83 -6.44
C GLU A 94 -15.33 3.04 -7.55
N HIS A 95 -14.18 2.41 -7.27
CA HIS A 95 -13.48 1.55 -8.22
C HIS A 95 -14.19 0.20 -8.46
N GLU A 96 -15.24 -0.11 -7.71
CA GLU A 96 -16.07 -1.29 -7.91
C GLU A 96 -16.50 -1.44 -9.37
N VAL A 97 -16.96 -0.35 -9.98
CA VAL A 97 -17.47 -0.36 -11.36
C VAL A 97 -16.41 -0.83 -12.37
N TRP A 98 -15.14 -0.56 -12.09
CA TRP A 98 -14.04 -1.01 -12.94
C TRP A 98 -13.65 -2.46 -12.67
N MET A 99 -13.75 -2.89 -11.42
CA MET A 99 -13.42 -4.27 -11.04
C MET A 99 -14.43 -5.27 -11.60
N PHE A 100 -15.70 -4.90 -11.67
CA PHE A 100 -16.81 -5.77 -12.13
C PHE A 100 -17.34 -5.39 -13.51
N ASP A 101 -16.50 -4.85 -14.38
CA ASP A 101 -16.90 -4.41 -15.73
C ASP A 101 -16.98 -5.54 -16.77
N GLY A 102 -16.75 -6.78 -16.37
CA GLY A 102 -16.77 -7.96 -17.23
C GLY A 102 -15.51 -8.14 -18.10
N LYS A 103 -14.51 -7.29 -17.90
CA LYS A 103 -13.21 -7.40 -18.59
C LYS A 103 -12.20 -8.14 -17.72
N LYS A 104 -11.05 -8.48 -18.32
CA LYS A 104 -9.92 -9.02 -17.55
C LYS A 104 -9.56 -8.09 -16.41
N ALA A 105 -9.59 -8.60 -15.19
CA ALA A 105 -9.23 -7.82 -14.00
C ALA A 105 -7.72 -7.55 -13.97
N THR A 106 -7.35 -6.32 -13.66
CA THR A 106 -5.96 -5.88 -13.61
C THR A 106 -5.69 -5.04 -12.36
N ALA A 107 -4.43 -4.99 -11.96
CA ALA A 107 -3.94 -4.06 -10.94
C ALA A 107 -2.88 -3.13 -11.51
N GLY A 108 -2.83 -1.92 -11.02
CA GLY A 108 -1.85 -0.90 -11.41
C GLY A 108 -1.52 0.03 -10.25
N GLY A 109 -0.62 0.99 -10.49
CA GLY A 109 -0.22 1.97 -9.49
C GLY A 109 0.60 1.38 -8.34
N PHE A 110 0.58 2.05 -7.20
CA PHE A 110 1.33 1.66 -6.00
C PHE A 110 0.67 0.49 -5.28
N VAL A 111 1.49 -0.46 -4.88
CA VAL A 111 1.07 -1.70 -4.22
C VAL A 111 2.10 -2.14 -3.18
N ALA A 112 1.73 -3.08 -2.32
CA ALA A 112 2.63 -3.69 -1.35
C ALA A 112 2.42 -5.20 -1.33
N LYS A 113 3.38 -5.94 -0.75
CA LYS A 113 3.16 -7.36 -0.43
C LYS A 113 2.15 -7.47 0.71
N ARG A 114 1.21 -8.38 0.59
CA ARG A 114 0.23 -8.64 1.65
C ARG A 114 0.89 -8.95 2.98
N SER A 115 2.00 -9.69 2.97
CA SER A 115 2.74 -10.05 4.19
C SER A 115 3.29 -8.86 4.96
N ASP A 116 3.55 -7.73 4.30
CA ASP A 116 4.09 -6.52 4.92
C ASP A 116 2.99 -5.58 5.49
N VAL A 117 1.72 -5.83 5.15
CA VAL A 117 0.61 -4.92 5.46
C VAL A 117 -0.55 -5.61 6.20
N LYS A 118 -0.35 -6.82 6.69
CA LYS A 118 -1.39 -7.58 7.42
C LYS A 118 -1.88 -6.89 8.70
N ASN A 119 -1.06 -6.06 9.29
CA ASN A 119 -1.37 -5.28 10.48
C ASN A 119 -2.20 -4.01 10.18
N ILE A 120 -2.45 -3.72 8.91
CA ILE A 120 -3.28 -2.60 8.47
C ILE A 120 -4.70 -3.13 8.26
N THR A 121 -5.61 -2.81 9.19
CA THR A 121 -6.97 -3.37 9.21
C THR A 121 -8.07 -2.32 9.26
N THR A 122 -7.72 -1.07 9.53
CA THR A 122 -8.66 0.07 9.58
C THR A 122 -8.30 1.11 8.53
N ILE A 123 -9.27 1.98 8.19
CA ILE A 123 -9.00 3.08 7.27
C ILE A 123 -7.99 4.09 7.85
N GLN A 124 -8.00 4.31 9.16
CA GLN A 124 -7.02 5.17 9.83
C GLN A 124 -5.61 4.61 9.64
N GLU A 125 -5.43 3.32 9.89
CA GLU A 125 -4.14 2.64 9.70
C GLU A 125 -3.74 2.62 8.22
N ALA A 126 -4.69 2.45 7.30
CA ALA A 126 -4.40 2.52 5.86
C ALA A 126 -3.94 3.92 5.42
N VAL A 127 -4.60 4.97 5.90
CA VAL A 127 -4.18 6.35 5.63
C VAL A 127 -2.77 6.62 6.17
N GLU A 128 -2.48 6.24 7.39
CA GLU A 128 -1.20 6.49 8.05
C GLU A 128 -0.09 5.57 7.54
N GLY A 129 -0.39 4.27 7.40
CA GLY A 129 0.61 3.25 7.06
C GLY A 129 0.92 3.15 5.57
N LEU A 130 -0.01 3.52 4.71
CA LEU A 130 0.14 3.48 3.25
C LEU A 130 0.16 4.87 2.62
N ARG A 131 0.12 5.93 3.43
CA ARG A 131 0.16 7.33 2.99
C ARG A 131 -0.90 7.62 1.93
N LEU A 132 -2.15 7.32 2.28
CA LEU A 132 -3.30 7.63 1.44
C LEU A 132 -3.75 9.09 1.57
N ASP A 133 -2.91 9.94 2.17
CA ASP A 133 -3.07 11.38 2.37
C ASP A 133 -2.44 12.21 1.23
N TYR A 134 -2.44 11.68 0.02
CA TYR A 134 -1.99 12.38 -1.18
C TYR A 134 -3.01 13.42 -1.65
N GLU A 135 -2.58 14.34 -2.52
CA GLU A 135 -3.45 15.38 -3.07
C GLU A 135 -4.65 14.78 -3.80
N GLY A 136 -5.85 15.24 -3.42
CA GLY A 136 -7.09 14.73 -4.00
C GLY A 136 -7.50 13.34 -3.48
N SER A 137 -6.93 12.89 -2.37
CA SER A 137 -7.28 11.59 -1.76
C SER A 137 -8.79 11.44 -1.59
N PRO A 138 -9.36 10.30 -2.00
CA PRO A 138 -10.77 9.98 -1.74
C PRO A 138 -11.03 9.49 -0.31
N PHE A 139 -9.99 9.28 0.49
CA PHE A 139 -10.07 8.66 1.81
C PHE A 139 -10.07 9.68 2.95
N VAL A 140 -9.29 10.75 2.81
CA VAL A 140 -9.04 11.72 3.88
C VAL A 140 -8.88 13.12 3.31
N GLU A 141 -9.33 14.13 4.06
CA GLU A 141 -9.00 15.52 3.76
C GLU A 141 -7.51 15.75 3.99
N THR A 142 -6.88 16.56 3.13
CA THR A 142 -5.46 16.88 3.22
C THR A 142 -5.24 18.38 3.29
N MET A 143 -4.09 18.77 3.83
CA MET A 143 -3.65 20.16 3.94
C MET A 143 -2.14 20.26 3.75
N ILE A 144 -1.64 21.45 3.53
CA ILE A 144 -0.21 21.75 3.56
C ILE A 144 0.13 22.27 4.96
N ASP A 145 1.12 21.65 5.62
CA ASP A 145 1.58 22.05 6.94
C ASP A 145 2.51 23.29 6.87
N ALA A 146 2.96 23.75 8.04
CA ALA A 146 3.85 24.92 8.14
C ALA A 146 5.21 24.72 7.44
N ASN A 147 5.61 23.47 7.21
CA ASN A 147 6.86 23.11 6.53
C ASN A 147 6.67 22.90 5.01
N GLY A 148 5.44 23.11 4.50
CA GLY A 148 5.13 22.91 3.08
C GLY A 148 4.86 21.46 2.69
N ASN A 149 4.73 20.54 3.65
CA ASN A 149 4.45 19.14 3.40
C ASN A 149 2.95 18.89 3.34
N ARG A 150 2.52 17.99 2.43
CA ARG A 150 1.14 17.52 2.42
C ARG A 150 0.94 16.50 3.54
N VAL A 151 -0.08 16.75 4.34
CA VAL A 151 -0.44 15.90 5.48
C VAL A 151 -1.95 15.69 5.53
N ALA A 152 -2.37 14.61 6.17
CA ALA A 152 -3.79 14.39 6.46
C ALA A 152 -4.29 15.47 7.43
N ALA A 153 -5.43 16.05 7.13
CA ALA A 153 -6.08 17.00 8.03
C ALA A 153 -6.63 16.28 9.27
N ARG A 154 -6.51 16.93 10.41
CA ARG A 154 -7.01 16.41 11.69
C ARG A 154 -7.94 17.44 12.33
N ASP A 155 -8.92 16.94 13.07
CA ASP A 155 -9.82 17.77 13.86
C ASP A 155 -9.12 18.28 15.16
N GLN A 156 -9.85 19.05 15.95
CA GLN A 156 -9.34 19.61 17.21
C GLN A 156 -8.96 18.54 18.25
N ASN A 157 -9.46 17.32 18.10
CA ASN A 157 -9.16 16.18 18.97
C ASN A 157 -8.00 15.32 18.44
N GLY A 158 -7.40 15.71 17.31
CA GLY A 158 -6.31 14.97 16.66
C GLY A 158 -6.76 13.80 15.78
N ASN A 159 -8.07 13.62 15.57
CA ASN A 159 -8.59 12.56 14.71
C ASN A 159 -8.51 12.95 13.24
N LEU A 160 -8.23 11.97 12.38
CA LEU A 160 -8.23 12.17 10.93
C LEU A 160 -9.61 12.64 10.43
N LYS A 161 -9.62 13.62 9.56
CA LYS A 161 -10.82 14.04 8.84
C LYS A 161 -11.10 13.12 7.67
N LEU A 162 -11.62 11.93 7.96
CA LEU A 162 -11.93 10.92 6.97
C LEU A 162 -13.10 11.34 6.07
N LYS A 163 -12.97 11.06 4.76
CA LYS A 163 -14.04 11.24 3.78
C LYS A 163 -14.96 10.03 3.68
N THR A 164 -14.51 8.89 4.16
CA THR A 164 -15.21 7.60 4.10
C THR A 164 -14.80 6.71 5.27
N ASP A 165 -15.63 5.76 5.61
CA ASP A 165 -15.37 4.70 6.58
C ASP A 165 -15.07 3.34 5.89
N ALA A 166 -15.01 3.33 4.56
CA ALA A 166 -14.89 2.12 3.77
C ALA A 166 -13.84 2.23 2.66
N TYR A 167 -13.24 1.10 2.33
CA TYR A 167 -12.34 0.95 1.18
C TYR A 167 -12.41 -0.47 0.60
N LEU A 168 -11.99 -0.61 -0.64
CA LEU A 168 -11.77 -1.91 -1.26
C LEU A 168 -10.31 -2.34 -1.04
N ARG A 169 -10.12 -3.61 -0.73
CA ARG A 169 -8.80 -4.23 -0.59
C ARG A 169 -8.69 -5.40 -1.56
N LEU A 170 -7.83 -5.22 -2.55
CA LEU A 170 -7.52 -6.25 -3.54
C LEU A 170 -6.32 -7.08 -3.06
N GLU A 171 -6.50 -8.39 -2.93
CA GLU A 171 -5.43 -9.38 -2.75
C GLU A 171 -5.24 -10.15 -4.05
N TYR A 172 -4.04 -10.15 -4.60
CA TYR A 172 -3.84 -10.78 -5.89
C TYR A 172 -2.46 -11.37 -6.07
N THR A 173 -2.39 -12.32 -6.96
CA THR A 173 -1.16 -12.79 -7.60
C THR A 173 -1.24 -12.48 -9.09
N THR A 174 -0.09 -12.42 -9.73
CA THR A 174 0.02 -12.16 -11.18
C THR A 174 1.19 -12.93 -11.77
N ASP A 175 1.06 -13.38 -13.01
CA ASP A 175 2.18 -13.92 -13.78
C ASP A 175 3.03 -12.80 -14.43
N GLU A 176 2.51 -11.57 -14.44
CA GLU A 176 3.15 -10.41 -15.05
C GLU A 176 3.99 -9.62 -14.04
N THR A 177 4.78 -10.31 -13.23
CA THR A 177 5.61 -9.70 -12.17
C THR A 177 6.67 -8.75 -12.71
N GLY A 178 7.05 -8.87 -13.98
CA GLY A 178 7.97 -7.93 -14.63
C GLY A 178 7.46 -6.49 -14.69
N TYR A 179 6.15 -6.27 -14.55
CA TYR A 179 5.57 -4.93 -14.45
C TYR A 179 5.60 -4.36 -13.03
N ILE A 180 5.88 -5.17 -12.02
CA ILE A 180 6.01 -4.69 -10.64
C ILE A 180 7.42 -4.14 -10.49
N THR A 181 7.56 -2.87 -10.11
CA THR A 181 8.85 -2.20 -9.95
C THR A 181 8.98 -1.64 -8.55
N ILE A 182 10.22 -1.33 -8.15
CA ILE A 182 10.47 -0.57 -6.92
C ILE A 182 10.50 0.91 -7.31
N PRO A 183 9.66 1.76 -6.70
CA PRO A 183 9.59 3.17 -7.08
C PRO A 183 10.76 3.97 -6.49
N TYR A 184 11.95 3.74 -7.01
CA TYR A 184 13.12 4.53 -6.67
C TYR A 184 13.07 5.89 -7.36
N GLY A 185 13.45 6.93 -6.62
CA GLY A 185 13.80 8.23 -7.19
C GLY A 185 15.31 8.39 -7.29
N ASP A 186 15.77 9.25 -8.18
CA ASP A 186 17.13 9.75 -8.13
C ASP A 186 17.27 10.90 -7.10
N MET A 187 18.47 11.38 -6.85
CA MET A 187 18.70 12.43 -5.87
C MET A 187 18.22 13.82 -6.34
N ASP A 188 17.80 13.95 -7.59
CA ASP A 188 17.12 15.14 -8.12
C ASP A 188 15.61 15.07 -7.96
N GLY A 189 15.10 13.94 -7.45
CA GLY A 189 13.67 13.75 -7.18
C GLY A 189 12.86 13.30 -8.39
N ASN A 190 13.48 12.66 -9.36
CA ASN A 190 12.79 12.02 -10.48
C ASN A 190 12.66 10.52 -10.21
N PHE A 191 11.50 9.92 -10.49
CA PHE A 191 11.39 8.48 -10.51
C PHE A 191 12.25 7.87 -11.61
N ILE A 192 12.92 6.77 -11.30
CA ILE A 192 13.80 6.04 -12.22
C ILE A 192 13.34 4.59 -12.38
N ASP A 193 13.60 4.01 -13.54
CA ASP A 193 13.38 2.60 -13.80
C ASP A 193 14.54 1.73 -13.27
N ALA A 194 14.45 0.42 -13.47
CA ALA A 194 15.46 -0.54 -13.01
C ALA A 194 16.86 -0.31 -13.63
N ASP A 195 16.92 0.34 -14.77
CA ASP A 195 18.19 0.67 -15.48
C ASP A 195 18.73 2.06 -15.08
N GLY A 196 18.05 2.76 -14.17
CA GLY A 196 18.42 4.09 -13.73
C GLY A 196 17.97 5.23 -14.65
N ASN A 197 17.15 4.95 -15.65
CA ASN A 197 16.62 5.96 -16.57
C ASN A 197 15.44 6.69 -15.94
N ILE A 198 15.37 8.01 -16.15
CA ILE A 198 14.24 8.82 -15.67
C ILE A 198 12.95 8.36 -16.35
N ILE A 199 11.94 8.09 -15.54
CA ILE A 199 10.59 7.77 -16.01
C ILE A 199 9.90 9.07 -16.41
N MET A 200 9.35 9.09 -17.64
CA MET A 200 8.61 10.23 -18.15
C MET A 200 7.12 10.04 -17.94
N ASN A 201 6.44 11.10 -17.50
CA ASN A 201 4.98 11.11 -17.44
C ASN A 201 4.43 11.23 -18.87
N SER A 202 3.67 10.22 -19.30
CA SER A 202 3.13 10.14 -20.66
C SER A 202 2.12 11.25 -20.99
N ASN A 203 1.47 11.81 -19.98
CA ASN A 203 0.47 12.87 -20.18
C ASN A 203 1.10 14.25 -20.37
N THR A 204 2.26 14.49 -19.74
CA THR A 204 2.91 15.82 -19.76
C THR A 204 4.18 15.86 -20.58
N GLY A 205 4.77 14.70 -20.91
CA GLY A 205 6.08 14.60 -21.54
C GLY A 205 7.25 15.06 -20.66
N LYS A 206 7.01 15.27 -19.38
CA LYS A 206 7.99 15.72 -18.38
C LYS A 206 8.40 14.58 -17.47
N PRO A 207 9.55 14.68 -16.76
CA PRO A 207 9.93 13.69 -15.76
C PRO A 207 8.83 13.47 -14.71
N ASP A 208 8.62 12.19 -14.37
CA ASP A 208 7.71 11.80 -13.28
C ASP A 208 8.40 12.08 -11.95
N LYS A 209 7.92 13.08 -11.22
CA LYS A 209 8.53 13.57 -9.99
C LYS A 209 8.12 12.75 -8.77
N VAL A 210 9.08 12.54 -7.89
CA VAL A 210 8.83 12.02 -6.53
C VAL A 210 8.20 13.13 -5.71
N ILE A 211 6.87 13.14 -5.62
CA ILE A 211 6.10 14.16 -4.91
C ILE A 211 5.63 13.59 -3.57
N ASP A 212 5.78 14.37 -2.48
CA ASP A 212 5.24 13.99 -1.17
C ASP A 212 3.75 13.55 -1.30
N PRO A 213 3.35 12.42 -0.67
CA PRO A 213 4.02 11.66 0.37
C PRO A 213 5.05 10.59 -0.10
N ALA A 214 5.32 10.47 -1.39
CA ALA A 214 6.34 9.55 -1.87
C ALA A 214 7.73 9.97 -1.38
N SER A 215 8.58 8.99 -1.06
CA SER A 215 9.94 9.20 -0.58
C SER A 215 11.01 9.06 -1.66
N GLY A 216 10.78 8.17 -2.62
CA GLY A 216 11.76 7.75 -3.63
C GLY A 216 12.83 6.79 -3.10
N ASN A 217 12.78 6.41 -1.82
CA ASN A 217 13.78 5.50 -1.22
C ASN A 217 13.32 4.03 -1.18
N GLY A 218 12.18 3.71 -1.79
CA GLY A 218 11.64 2.35 -1.86
C GLY A 218 10.77 1.94 -0.67
N PHE A 219 10.64 2.78 0.34
CA PHE A 219 9.77 2.55 1.49
C PHE A 219 8.69 3.61 1.58
N ILE A 220 7.53 3.23 2.12
CA ILE A 220 6.48 4.18 2.46
C ILE A 220 6.88 4.92 3.74
N LYS A 221 6.73 6.25 3.76
CA LYS A 221 6.90 7.05 4.96
C LYS A 221 5.81 6.71 5.98
N SER A 222 6.18 6.59 7.25
CA SER A 222 5.22 6.44 8.34
C SER A 222 5.85 6.90 9.65
N ASP A 223 5.08 7.61 10.47
CA ASP A 223 5.53 8.05 11.81
C ASP A 223 5.53 6.90 12.83
N SER A 224 4.85 5.79 12.51
CA SER A 224 4.78 4.61 13.38
C SER A 224 5.76 3.53 12.94
N ASP A 225 6.50 2.97 13.91
CA ASP A 225 7.37 1.81 13.69
C ASP A 225 6.58 0.51 13.40
N GLU A 226 5.26 0.53 13.61
CA GLU A 226 4.38 -0.60 13.30
C GLU A 226 4.20 -0.78 11.79
N PHE A 227 4.35 0.29 11.00
CA PHE A 227 4.17 0.28 9.57
C PHE A 227 5.52 0.36 8.86
N LEU A 228 6.05 -0.79 8.53
CA LEU A 228 7.30 -0.95 7.79
C LEU A 228 6.97 -1.56 6.43
N VAL A 229 6.72 -0.71 5.44
CA VAL A 229 6.19 -1.14 4.15
C VAL A 229 7.15 -0.83 3.01
N PRO A 230 7.82 -1.87 2.47
CA PRO A 230 8.48 -1.76 1.17
C PRO A 230 7.43 -1.49 0.10
N GLU A 231 7.66 -0.44 -0.68
CA GLU A 231 6.74 0.00 -1.71
C GLU A 231 7.06 -0.64 -3.04
N TYR A 232 6.03 -0.94 -3.82
CA TYR A 232 6.13 -1.35 -5.22
C TYR A 232 5.19 -0.50 -6.08
N ARG A 233 5.51 -0.40 -7.35
CA ARG A 233 4.70 0.33 -8.32
C ARG A 233 4.64 -0.45 -9.62
N HIS A 234 3.44 -0.63 -10.16
CA HIS A 234 3.28 -1.20 -11.49
C HIS A 234 3.73 -0.20 -12.57
N SER A 235 4.62 -0.63 -13.45
CA SER A 235 5.01 0.15 -14.65
C SER A 235 3.94 0.08 -15.75
N ASP A 236 3.17 -1.00 -15.75
CA ASP A 236 1.99 -1.21 -16.58
C ASP A 236 0.99 -2.06 -15.78
N ARG A 237 -0.26 -2.10 -16.19
CA ARG A 237 -1.26 -2.91 -15.50
C ARG A 237 -0.97 -4.39 -15.69
N SER A 238 -1.04 -5.14 -14.58
CA SER A 238 -0.86 -6.59 -14.56
C SER A 238 -2.19 -7.30 -14.46
N ARG A 239 -2.35 -8.38 -15.22
CA ARG A 239 -3.52 -9.25 -15.15
C ARG A 239 -3.50 -10.05 -13.87
N LEU A 240 -4.66 -10.14 -13.23
CA LEU A 240 -4.84 -10.91 -11.99
C LEU A 240 -5.02 -12.39 -12.30
N LYS A 241 -4.36 -13.23 -11.50
CA LYS A 241 -4.56 -14.69 -11.61
C LYS A 241 -5.88 -15.11 -10.98
N GLU A 242 -6.39 -16.24 -11.44
CA GLU A 242 -7.54 -16.94 -10.82
C GLU A 242 -7.36 -17.06 -9.30
N GLY A 243 -8.42 -16.80 -8.55
CA GLY A 243 -8.42 -16.87 -7.10
C GLY A 243 -8.02 -15.56 -6.40
N SER A 244 -7.57 -14.53 -7.14
CA SER A 244 -7.42 -13.18 -6.58
C SER A 244 -8.76 -12.70 -6.02
N LYS A 245 -8.71 -11.96 -4.91
CA LYS A 245 -9.88 -11.64 -4.08
C LYS A 245 -10.04 -10.14 -3.88
N LEU A 246 -11.29 -9.71 -3.88
CA LEU A 246 -11.65 -8.35 -3.53
C LEU A 246 -12.47 -8.36 -2.23
N TYR A 247 -11.98 -7.59 -1.27
CA TYR A 247 -12.65 -7.39 0.02
C TYR A 247 -13.18 -5.97 0.12
N LEU A 248 -14.31 -5.81 0.79
CA LEU A 248 -14.78 -4.53 1.27
C LEU A 248 -14.50 -4.42 2.77
N ASN A 249 -13.82 -3.36 3.18
CA ASN A 249 -13.61 -3.02 4.58
C ASN A 249 -14.54 -1.87 4.95
N VAL A 250 -15.33 -2.05 5.98
CA VAL A 250 -16.22 -1.01 6.55
C VAL A 250 -16.02 -0.97 8.04
N GLY A 251 -15.55 0.16 8.56
CA GLY A 251 -15.33 0.32 10.00
C GLY A 251 -14.32 -0.67 10.60
N GLY A 252 -13.38 -1.17 9.82
CA GLY A 252 -12.39 -2.16 10.24
C GLY A 252 -12.81 -3.62 10.05
N GLU A 253 -14.03 -3.87 9.64
CA GLU A 253 -14.55 -5.21 9.36
C GLU A 253 -14.51 -5.49 7.86
N GLU A 254 -14.10 -6.70 7.49
CA GLU A 254 -13.95 -7.09 6.09
C GLU A 254 -14.95 -8.16 5.68
N VAL A 255 -15.44 -8.04 4.43
CA VAL A 255 -16.23 -9.05 3.77
C VAL A 255 -15.68 -9.29 2.37
N LEU A 256 -15.59 -10.56 1.97
CA LEU A 256 -15.22 -10.95 0.61
C LEU A 256 -16.38 -10.62 -0.32
N VAL A 257 -16.13 -9.80 -1.34
CA VAL A 257 -17.16 -9.36 -2.30
C VAL A 257 -16.91 -9.83 -3.71
N GLY A 258 -15.69 -10.20 -4.05
CA GLY A 258 -15.35 -10.66 -5.40
C GLY A 258 -14.20 -11.65 -5.44
N ARG A 259 -14.16 -12.43 -6.50
CA ARG A 259 -13.08 -13.37 -6.79
C ARG A 259 -12.84 -13.43 -8.30
N VAL A 260 -11.60 -13.48 -8.70
CA VAL A 260 -11.22 -13.65 -10.10
C VAL A 260 -11.44 -15.11 -10.51
N ASN A 261 -12.19 -15.31 -11.58
CA ASN A 261 -12.49 -16.63 -12.13
C ASN A 261 -11.37 -17.16 -13.03
N LYS A 262 -11.57 -18.35 -13.59
CA LYS A 262 -10.61 -19.01 -14.51
C LYS A 262 -10.32 -18.22 -15.79
N ASP A 263 -11.23 -17.33 -16.19
CA ASP A 263 -11.09 -16.49 -17.38
C ASP A 263 -10.43 -15.13 -17.06
N GLY A 264 -10.02 -14.92 -15.79
CA GLY A 264 -9.39 -13.70 -15.35
C GLY A 264 -10.36 -12.53 -15.08
N ILE A 265 -11.64 -12.84 -14.92
CA ILE A 265 -12.70 -11.84 -14.73
C ILE A 265 -13.12 -11.85 -13.26
N MET A 266 -13.25 -10.66 -12.68
CA MET A 266 -13.77 -10.50 -11.32
C MET A 266 -15.26 -10.74 -11.30
N GLU A 267 -15.70 -11.68 -10.48
CA GLU A 267 -17.10 -12.02 -10.25
C GLU A 267 -17.49 -11.75 -8.81
N TYR A 268 -18.73 -11.28 -8.61
CA TYR A 268 -19.28 -11.19 -7.27
C TYR A 268 -19.37 -12.59 -6.64
N VAL A 269 -18.99 -12.67 -5.37
CA VAL A 269 -19.24 -13.89 -4.59
C VAL A 269 -20.68 -13.89 -4.12
N GLU A 270 -21.33 -15.06 -4.18
CA GLU A 270 -22.67 -15.25 -3.64
C GLU A 270 -22.60 -15.23 -2.10
N GLY A 271 -23.50 -14.45 -1.52
CA GLY A 271 -23.64 -14.30 -0.06
C GLY A 271 -24.31 -15.50 0.61
#